data_a58d6d0b6dc8a42a7c1bba43bd226c6d
#
_entry.id   a58d6d0b6dc8a42a7c1bba43bd226c6d
#
_cell.length_a   1.000
_cell.length_b   1.000
_cell.length_c   1.000
_cell.angle_alpha   90.00
_cell.angle_beta   90.00
_cell.angle_gamma   90.00
#
_symmetry.space_group_name_H-M   'P 1'
#
loop_
_entity.id
_entity.type
_entity.pdbx_description
1 polymer ?
#
loop_
_entity_poly.entity_id
_entity_poly.type
_entity_poly.pdbx_seq_one_letter_code
_entity_poly.pdbx_strand_id
1 'polypeptide(L)'
;VAEAGITVNAICPGYVYTPLVAAQIADQAMAHKMDEEAVIRNVMLAPQPTKAFVRPEEIAEMAHYLTGDLARSITGAAISIDGGWTAK
;
A
#
# COMPACT_ATOMS: atom_id res chain seq x y z
N VAL A 1 24.39 8.81 9.57
CA VAL A 1 23.55 8.31 10.69
C VAL A 1 23.66 6.80 10.89
N ALA A 2 24.07 6.08 9.85
CA ALA A 2 24.17 4.62 9.93
C ALA A 2 25.14 4.16 11.02
N GLU A 3 26.28 4.83 11.19
CA GLU A 3 27.25 4.49 12.25
C GLU A 3 26.70 4.75 13.65
N ALA A 4 25.71 5.61 13.78
CA ALA A 4 25.03 5.89 15.03
C ALA A 4 23.90 4.89 15.33
N GLY A 5 23.72 3.87 14.50
CA GLY A 5 22.69 2.87 14.68
C GLY A 5 21.29 3.34 14.26
N ILE A 6 21.21 4.37 13.41
CA ILE A 6 19.94 4.91 12.92
C ILE A 6 19.70 4.38 11.50
N THR A 7 18.51 3.84 11.26
CA THR A 7 18.08 3.44 9.92
C THR A 7 17.01 4.39 9.39
N VAL A 8 17.00 4.57 8.07
CA VAL A 8 16.01 5.42 7.38
C VAL A 8 15.49 4.65 6.18
N ASN A 9 14.21 4.39 6.16
CA ASN A 9 13.56 3.62 5.11
C ASN A 9 12.25 4.30 4.68
N ALA A 10 11.76 3.95 3.51
CA ALA A 10 10.47 4.40 3.03
C ALA A 10 9.55 3.20 2.82
N ILE A 11 8.30 3.31 3.22
CA ILE A 11 7.27 2.33 2.91
C ILE A 11 6.40 2.96 1.82
N CYS A 12 6.23 2.24 0.71
CA CYS A 12 5.56 2.74 -0.49
C CYS A 12 4.31 1.89 -0.74
N PRO A 13 3.16 2.25 -0.16
CA PRO A 13 1.94 1.46 -0.33
C PRO A 13 1.29 1.73 -1.68
N GLY A 14 0.52 0.75 -2.17
CA GLY A 14 -0.42 0.95 -3.25
C GLY A 14 -1.74 1.48 -2.70
N TYR A 15 -2.87 1.01 -3.24
CA TYR A 15 -4.18 1.41 -2.72
C TYR A 15 -4.45 0.75 -1.37
N VAL A 16 -4.48 1.57 -0.33
CA VAL A 16 -4.81 1.12 1.03
C VAL A 16 -6.28 1.41 1.30
N TYR A 17 -7.01 0.42 1.82
CA TYR A 17 -8.42 0.60 2.14
C TYR A 17 -8.57 1.47 3.40
N THR A 18 -9.06 2.68 3.20
CA THR A 18 -9.26 3.70 4.24
C THR A 18 -10.66 4.28 4.11
N PRO A 19 -11.16 5.02 5.10
CA PRO A 19 -12.44 5.73 4.94
C PRO A 19 -12.50 6.64 3.72
N LEU A 20 -11.40 7.30 3.38
CA LEU A 20 -11.34 8.13 2.18
C LEU A 20 -11.53 7.29 0.90
N VAL A 21 -10.85 6.14 0.81
CA VAL A 21 -10.98 5.24 -0.33
C VAL A 21 -12.39 4.65 -0.40
N ALA A 22 -12.98 4.30 0.74
CA ALA A 22 -14.37 3.81 0.78
C ALA A 22 -15.35 4.82 0.18
N ALA A 23 -15.17 6.10 0.49
CA ALA A 23 -15.99 7.16 -0.10
C ALA A 23 -15.73 7.30 -1.61
N GLN A 24 -14.48 7.18 -2.04
CA GLN A 24 -14.11 7.25 -3.46
C GLN A 24 -14.73 6.10 -4.27
N ILE A 25 -14.90 4.92 -3.69
CA ILE A 25 -15.54 3.78 -4.39
C ILE A 25 -16.94 4.15 -4.86
N ALA A 26 -17.75 4.74 -4.00
CA ALA A 26 -19.12 5.13 -4.35
C ALA A 26 -19.12 6.21 -5.45
N ASP A 27 -18.27 7.22 -5.34
CA ASP A 27 -18.16 8.29 -6.32
C ASP A 27 -17.70 7.78 -7.68
N GLN A 28 -16.70 6.89 -7.69
CA GLN A 28 -16.18 6.30 -8.92
C GLN A 28 -17.22 5.40 -9.59
N ALA A 29 -17.99 4.65 -8.79
CA ALA A 29 -19.06 3.80 -9.33
C ALA A 29 -20.11 4.65 -10.05
N MET A 30 -20.50 5.77 -9.48
CA MET A 30 -21.45 6.70 -10.11
C MET A 30 -20.86 7.31 -11.39
N ALA A 31 -19.62 7.77 -11.33
CA ALA A 31 -18.97 8.42 -12.47
C ALA A 31 -18.82 7.49 -13.67
N HIS A 32 -18.52 6.22 -13.43
CA HIS A 32 -18.31 5.22 -14.47
C HIS A 32 -19.58 4.42 -14.81
N LYS A 33 -20.68 4.66 -14.09
CA LYS A 33 -21.96 3.93 -14.28
C LYS A 33 -21.76 2.41 -14.14
N MET A 34 -20.98 2.02 -13.15
CA MET A 34 -20.63 0.62 -12.84
C MET A 34 -21.07 0.32 -11.42
N ASP A 35 -21.19 -0.98 -11.09
CA ASP A 35 -21.32 -1.35 -9.68
C ASP A 35 -19.98 -1.20 -8.95
N GLU A 36 -20.01 -1.21 -7.61
CA GLU A 36 -18.81 -0.97 -6.81
C GLU A 36 -17.75 -2.04 -7.01
N GLU A 37 -18.17 -3.30 -7.15
CA GLU A 37 -17.23 -4.41 -7.38
C GLU A 37 -16.48 -4.24 -8.69
N ALA A 38 -17.18 -3.87 -9.75
CA ALA A 38 -16.60 -3.64 -11.06
C ALA A 38 -15.63 -2.45 -11.04
N VAL A 39 -16.01 -1.36 -10.37
CA VAL A 39 -15.14 -0.18 -10.29
C VAL A 39 -13.87 -0.45 -9.47
N ILE A 40 -13.98 -1.22 -8.39
CA ILE A 40 -12.82 -1.63 -7.61
C ILE A 40 -11.82 -2.39 -8.49
N ARG A 41 -12.29 -3.43 -9.16
CA ARG A 41 -11.42 -4.32 -9.92
C ARG A 41 -10.90 -3.70 -11.21
N ASN A 42 -11.76 -3.02 -11.95
CA ASN A 42 -11.46 -2.61 -13.33
C ASN A 42 -10.98 -1.17 -13.47
N VAL A 43 -11.18 -0.36 -12.44
CA VAL A 43 -10.78 1.05 -12.45
C VAL A 43 -9.74 1.31 -11.37
N MET A 44 -10.12 1.18 -10.10
CA MET A 44 -9.24 1.55 -8.98
C MET A 44 -8.05 0.61 -8.84
N LEU A 45 -8.28 -0.70 -8.91
CA LEU A 45 -7.22 -1.71 -8.79
C LEU A 45 -6.70 -2.23 -10.12
N ALA A 46 -7.06 -1.57 -11.22
CA ALA A 46 -6.59 -2.00 -12.55
C ALA A 46 -5.07 -2.16 -12.62
N PRO A 47 -4.26 -1.20 -12.11
CA PRO A 47 -2.80 -1.33 -12.17
C PRO A 47 -2.21 -2.24 -11.08
N GLN A 48 -3.02 -2.74 -10.14
CA GLN A 48 -2.54 -3.54 -9.01
C GLN A 48 -2.81 -5.02 -9.28
N PRO A 49 -1.77 -5.82 -9.60
CA PRO A 49 -1.95 -7.22 -10.03
C PRO A 49 -2.74 -8.10 -9.08
N THR A 50 -2.62 -7.90 -7.76
CA THR A 50 -3.37 -8.71 -6.80
C THR A 50 -4.87 -8.45 -6.80
N LYS A 51 -5.31 -7.30 -7.37
CA LYS A 51 -6.71 -6.89 -7.35
C LYS A 51 -7.33 -6.84 -5.94
N ALA A 52 -6.50 -6.60 -4.95
CA ALA A 52 -6.91 -6.50 -3.55
C ALA A 52 -6.34 -5.23 -2.94
N PHE A 53 -7.15 -4.56 -2.12
CA PHE A 53 -6.66 -3.41 -1.37
C PHE A 53 -5.61 -3.85 -0.36
N VAL A 54 -4.60 -3.02 -0.17
CA VAL A 54 -3.66 -3.18 0.93
C VAL A 54 -4.40 -2.82 2.23
N ARG A 55 -4.24 -3.64 3.25
CA ARG A 55 -4.84 -3.38 4.55
C ARG A 55 -3.93 -2.46 5.38
N PRO A 56 -4.49 -1.52 6.14
CA PRO A 56 -3.67 -0.68 7.03
C PRO A 56 -2.77 -1.49 7.95
N GLU A 57 -3.22 -2.67 8.39
CA GLU A 57 -2.45 -3.57 9.25
C GLU A 57 -1.17 -4.05 8.58
N GLU A 58 -1.18 -4.22 7.26
CA GLU A 58 0.02 -4.64 6.51
C GLU A 58 1.10 -3.56 6.59
N ILE A 59 0.70 -2.30 6.48
CA ILE A 59 1.62 -1.17 6.59
C ILE A 59 2.14 -1.06 8.02
N ALA A 60 1.23 -1.17 9.00
CA ALA A 60 1.59 -1.07 10.42
C ALA A 60 2.57 -2.17 10.84
N GLU A 61 2.36 -3.41 10.39
CA GLU A 61 3.26 -4.53 10.70
C GLU A 61 4.65 -4.32 10.10
N MET A 62 4.73 -3.82 8.86
CA MET A 62 6.03 -3.52 8.25
C MET A 62 6.74 -2.41 9.01
N ALA A 63 6.04 -1.34 9.37
CA ALA A 63 6.62 -0.26 10.15
C ALA A 63 7.13 -0.77 11.50
N HIS A 64 6.36 -1.61 12.16
CA HIS A 64 6.75 -2.20 13.45
C HIS A 64 8.01 -3.06 13.29
N TYR A 65 8.07 -3.91 12.26
CA TYR A 65 9.26 -4.74 12.00
C TYR A 65 10.50 -3.88 11.81
N LEU A 66 10.38 -2.77 11.06
CA LEU A 66 11.52 -1.89 10.77
C LEU A 66 12.06 -1.18 12.01
N THR A 67 11.27 -1.08 13.09
CA THR A 67 11.72 -0.49 14.36
C THR A 67 12.40 -1.49 15.27
N GLY A 68 12.39 -2.77 14.91
CA GLY A 68 12.93 -3.83 15.78
C GLY A 68 14.41 -4.13 15.51
N ASP A 69 15.04 -4.85 16.43
CA ASP A 69 16.46 -5.18 16.35
C ASP A 69 16.81 -6.04 15.14
N LEU A 70 15.88 -6.89 14.69
CA LEU A 70 16.12 -7.76 13.55
C LEU A 70 16.13 -7.02 12.21
N ALA A 71 15.70 -5.77 12.20
CA ALA A 71 15.71 -4.94 11.00
C ALA A 71 16.91 -3.97 10.96
N ARG A 72 17.87 -4.13 11.83
CA ARG A 72 19.02 -3.19 11.97
C ARG A 72 19.87 -3.07 10.71
N SER A 73 19.83 -4.05 9.84
CA SER A 73 20.58 -4.05 8.58
C SER A 73 19.78 -3.50 7.41
N ILE A 74 18.53 -3.09 7.64
CA ILE A 74 17.66 -2.51 6.61
C ILE A 74 17.72 -1.00 6.75
N THR A 75 18.39 -0.35 5.82
CA THR A 75 18.46 1.12 5.75
C THR A 75 18.62 1.55 4.30
N GLY A 76 18.08 2.70 3.97
CA GLY A 76 18.10 3.21 2.60
C GLY A 76 17.18 2.44 1.66
N ALA A 77 16.25 1.66 2.17
CA ALA A 77 15.36 0.84 1.36
C ALA A 77 14.03 1.55 1.11
N ALA A 78 13.48 1.32 -0.09
CA ALA A 78 12.11 1.66 -0.42
C ALA A 78 11.34 0.33 -0.52
N ILE A 79 10.41 0.11 0.40
CA ILE A 79 9.70 -1.16 0.53
C ILE A 79 8.29 -1.00 -0.04
N SER A 80 8.02 -1.64 -1.17
CA SER A 80 6.73 -1.59 -1.82
C SER A 80 5.76 -2.59 -1.20
N ILE A 81 4.57 -2.11 -0.83
CA ILE A 81 3.45 -2.94 -0.39
C ILE A 81 2.26 -2.53 -1.26
N ASP A 82 2.24 -3.00 -2.50
CA ASP A 82 1.37 -2.43 -3.53
C ASP A 82 0.71 -3.48 -4.42
N GLY A 83 0.66 -4.71 -3.95
CA GLY A 83 0.03 -5.80 -4.70
C GLY A 83 0.68 -6.07 -6.05
N GLY A 84 1.94 -5.71 -6.22
CA GLY A 84 2.69 -5.93 -7.44
C GLY A 84 2.64 -4.79 -8.45
N TRP A 85 2.05 -3.65 -8.11
CA TRP A 85 1.89 -2.50 -9.02
C TRP A 85 3.21 -2.10 -9.67
N THR A 86 4.29 -1.99 -8.89
CA THR A 86 5.59 -1.55 -9.40
C THR A 86 6.45 -2.68 -9.96
N ALA A 87 5.98 -3.91 -9.86
CA ALA A 87 6.75 -5.09 -10.31
C ALA A 87 6.54 -5.46 -11.79
N LYS A 88 5.64 -4.76 -12.47
CA LYS A 88 5.27 -5.05 -13.87
C LYS A 88 6.13 -4.29 -14.87
#